data_adad2b743597e1982575b461eb95af90
#
_entry.id   adad2b743597e1982575b461eb95af90
#
_cell.length_a   1.000
_cell.length_b   1.000
_cell.length_c   1.000
_cell.angle_alpha   90.00
_cell.angle_beta   90.00
_cell.angle_gamma   90.00
#
_symmetry.space_group_name_H-M   'P 1'
#
loop_
_entity.id
_entity.type
_entity.pdbx_description
1 polymer ?
#
loop_
_entity_poly.entity_id
_entity_poly.type
_entity_poly.pdbx_seq_one_letter_code
_entity_poly.pdbx_strand_id
1 'polypeptide(L)'
;TNNIQYAWIRLLAGDTGKVMIVGDDDQSIYGWRGAQVENIQRFLNDFPGAETIRLEQNYRSTSNILSAANALIENNNGRLGKKLWTDGADGEPISLYCAFNELDEARFVVNRIKTWQDNGGALAECAILYRSNAQSRVLEEALLQASMPYRIYGGMRFFERQEIKDALSYLRLIANRNDDAAFERVVNTPTRGIGDRTLDVVRQTSRDRQLTLWQACRELLQEKALAGRAASALQRFMELIDALAQETADMPLHVQTDRVIKDSGLRTMYEQEKGEKGQTRIENLEELVTATRQFSYNEEDEDLMPLQAFLSHAALEAGEGQADTWQDAVQLMTMHSAKGLEFPQVFI
;
A
#
# COMPACT_ATOMS: atom_id res chain seq x y z
N THR A 1 -11.84 -21.62 -2.63
CA THR A 1 -11.51 -22.37 -3.86
C THR A 1 -12.21 -21.79 -5.07
N ASN A 2 -11.52 -21.78 -6.23
CA ASN A 2 -12.14 -21.44 -7.51
C ASN A 2 -12.81 -22.69 -8.15
N ASN A 3 -13.55 -22.49 -9.23
CA ASN A 3 -14.27 -23.58 -9.88
C ASN A 3 -13.37 -24.71 -10.44
N ILE A 4 -12.17 -24.38 -10.91
CA ILE A 4 -11.21 -25.36 -11.45
C ILE A 4 -10.66 -26.22 -10.30
N GLN A 5 -10.30 -25.59 -9.18
CA GLN A 5 -9.84 -26.31 -7.99
C GLN A 5 -10.94 -27.22 -7.42
N TYR A 6 -12.18 -26.76 -7.41
CA TYR A 6 -13.30 -27.56 -6.96
C TYR A 6 -13.56 -28.76 -7.89
N ALA A 7 -13.54 -28.54 -9.20
CA ALA A 7 -13.68 -29.62 -10.18
C ALA A 7 -12.55 -30.65 -10.06
N TRP A 8 -11.33 -30.22 -9.80
CA TRP A 8 -10.19 -31.09 -9.58
C TRP A 8 -10.36 -31.95 -8.32
N ILE A 9 -10.85 -31.38 -7.22
CA ILE A 9 -11.18 -32.14 -5.99
C ILE A 9 -12.23 -33.23 -6.28
N ARG A 10 -13.27 -32.88 -7.04
CA ARG A 10 -14.30 -33.87 -7.44
C ARG A 10 -13.73 -35.02 -8.24
N LEU A 11 -12.86 -34.74 -9.20
CA LEU A 11 -12.20 -35.78 -10.02
C LEU A 11 -11.32 -36.70 -9.17
N LEU A 12 -10.57 -36.15 -8.21
CA LEU A 12 -9.74 -36.92 -7.30
C LEU A 12 -10.59 -37.82 -6.35
N ALA A 13 -11.70 -37.30 -5.88
CA ALA A 13 -12.58 -38.03 -5.00
C ALA A 13 -13.29 -39.21 -5.71
N GLY A 14 -13.60 -39.07 -7.00
CA GLY A 14 -14.40 -40.03 -7.75
C GLY A 14 -15.73 -40.32 -7.05
N ASP A 15 -16.28 -41.53 -7.31
CA ASP A 15 -17.57 -41.92 -6.75
C ASP A 15 -17.46 -42.52 -5.35
N THR A 16 -16.29 -42.90 -4.90
CA THR A 16 -16.06 -43.61 -3.64
C THR A 16 -15.20 -42.88 -2.61
N GLY A 17 -14.65 -41.74 -3.01
CA GLY A 17 -13.77 -40.92 -2.15
C GLY A 17 -14.53 -40.30 -1.00
N LYS A 18 -13.95 -40.38 0.20
CA LYS A 18 -14.44 -39.66 1.38
C LYS A 18 -13.78 -38.27 1.43
N VAL A 19 -14.57 -37.23 1.29
CA VAL A 19 -14.08 -35.83 1.28
C VAL A 19 -14.65 -35.12 2.49
N MET A 20 -13.77 -34.38 3.18
CA MET A 20 -14.13 -33.44 4.22
C MET A 20 -13.66 -32.05 3.79
N ILE A 21 -14.55 -31.06 3.87
CA ILE A 21 -14.19 -29.67 3.68
C ILE A 21 -14.35 -28.92 5.00
N VAL A 22 -13.47 -27.96 5.21
CA VAL A 22 -13.54 -27.01 6.32
C VAL A 22 -13.50 -25.59 5.74
N GLY A 23 -14.40 -24.74 6.19
CA GLY A 23 -14.48 -23.39 5.68
C GLY A 23 -15.43 -22.53 6.49
N ASP A 24 -15.46 -21.27 6.16
CA ASP A 24 -16.34 -20.26 6.75
C ASP A 24 -16.80 -19.32 5.63
N ASP A 25 -18.07 -19.44 5.24
CA ASP A 25 -18.66 -18.62 4.19
C ASP A 25 -18.72 -17.13 4.57
N ASP A 26 -18.90 -16.83 5.86
CA ASP A 26 -18.93 -15.47 6.38
C ASP A 26 -17.54 -14.77 6.30
N GLN A 27 -16.47 -15.56 6.17
CA GLN A 27 -15.10 -15.07 6.00
C GLN A 27 -14.62 -15.13 4.54
N SER A 28 -15.52 -15.19 3.57
CA SER A 28 -15.19 -15.28 2.15
C SER A 28 -14.81 -13.91 1.57
N ILE A 29 -13.61 -13.44 1.86
CA ILE A 29 -13.09 -12.11 1.46
C ILE A 29 -12.19 -12.15 0.22
N TYR A 30 -12.06 -13.29 -0.48
CA TYR A 30 -11.19 -13.45 -1.67
C TYR A 30 -11.96 -13.72 -2.97
N GLY A 31 -13.22 -13.28 -3.06
CA GLY A 31 -14.02 -13.36 -4.29
C GLY A 31 -13.33 -12.69 -5.47
N TRP A 32 -12.70 -11.56 -5.26
CA TRP A 32 -11.92 -10.82 -6.25
C TRP A 32 -10.67 -11.58 -6.78
N ARG A 33 -10.20 -12.62 -6.06
CA ARG A 33 -9.17 -13.58 -6.54
C ARG A 33 -9.78 -14.79 -7.23
N GLY A 34 -11.07 -14.78 -7.53
CA GLY A 34 -11.79 -15.87 -8.19
C GLY A 34 -12.23 -17.00 -7.24
N ALA A 35 -12.19 -16.78 -5.92
CA ALA A 35 -12.81 -17.71 -4.98
C ALA A 35 -14.32 -17.63 -5.12
N GLN A 36 -14.97 -18.82 -5.12
CA GLN A 36 -16.42 -18.96 -5.24
C GLN A 36 -16.94 -19.57 -3.94
N VAL A 37 -17.70 -18.80 -3.17
CA VAL A 37 -18.31 -19.26 -1.91
C VAL A 37 -19.37 -20.32 -2.18
N GLU A 38 -20.02 -20.25 -3.33
CA GLU A 38 -21.02 -21.21 -3.82
C GLU A 38 -20.49 -22.64 -3.90
N ASN A 39 -19.19 -22.85 -4.02
CA ASN A 39 -18.58 -24.17 -4.00
C ASN A 39 -18.83 -24.93 -2.69
N ILE A 40 -19.02 -24.21 -1.57
CA ILE A 40 -19.40 -24.83 -0.28
C ILE A 40 -20.84 -25.35 -0.36
N GLN A 41 -21.76 -24.58 -0.96
CA GLN A 41 -23.15 -24.99 -1.14
C GLN A 41 -23.27 -26.14 -2.13
N ARG A 42 -22.51 -26.11 -3.24
CA ARG A 42 -22.46 -27.18 -4.25
C ARG A 42 -21.94 -28.48 -3.66
N PHE A 43 -21.05 -28.44 -2.68
CA PHE A 43 -20.49 -29.64 -2.04
C PHE A 43 -21.58 -30.53 -1.48
N LEU A 44 -22.58 -29.95 -0.81
CA LEU A 44 -23.69 -30.75 -0.24
C LEU A 44 -24.55 -31.44 -1.31
N ASN A 45 -24.65 -30.85 -2.49
CA ASN A 45 -25.35 -31.42 -3.64
C ASN A 45 -24.51 -32.50 -4.35
N ASP A 46 -23.21 -32.24 -4.47
CA ASP A 46 -22.27 -33.08 -5.22
C ASP A 46 -21.82 -34.31 -4.42
N PHE A 47 -21.95 -34.30 -3.10
CA PHE A 47 -21.63 -35.41 -2.19
C PHE A 47 -22.86 -35.77 -1.34
N PRO A 48 -23.80 -36.52 -1.89
CA PRO A 48 -25.02 -36.94 -1.15
C PRO A 48 -24.66 -37.70 0.12
N GLY A 49 -25.26 -37.31 1.24
CA GLY A 49 -24.98 -37.87 2.55
C GLY A 49 -23.85 -37.18 3.34
N ALA A 50 -23.30 -36.11 2.82
CA ALA A 50 -22.39 -35.25 3.58
C ALA A 50 -23.14 -34.57 4.75
N GLU A 51 -22.58 -34.66 5.94
CA GLU A 51 -23.10 -34.01 7.14
C GLU A 51 -22.44 -32.64 7.35
N THR A 52 -23.23 -31.66 7.76
CA THR A 52 -22.74 -30.31 8.09
C THR A 52 -22.65 -30.15 9.60
N ILE A 53 -21.45 -29.97 10.09
CA ILE A 53 -21.19 -29.64 11.50
C ILE A 53 -20.85 -28.14 11.58
N ARG A 54 -21.64 -27.37 12.36
CA ARG A 54 -21.42 -25.96 12.59
C ARG A 54 -20.67 -25.72 13.89
N LEU A 55 -19.52 -25.05 13.79
CA LEU A 55 -18.74 -24.64 14.96
C LEU A 55 -19.11 -23.18 15.27
N GLU A 56 -20.07 -22.96 16.16
CA GLU A 56 -20.63 -21.64 16.47
C GLU A 56 -20.08 -21.05 17.75
N GLN A 57 -19.53 -21.86 18.65
CA GLN A 57 -18.87 -21.37 19.84
C GLN A 57 -17.53 -20.73 19.49
N ASN A 58 -17.36 -19.46 19.91
CA ASN A 58 -16.16 -18.67 19.71
C ASN A 58 -15.39 -18.54 21.04
N TYR A 59 -14.08 -18.72 20.98
CA TYR A 59 -13.18 -18.68 22.14
C TYR A 59 -12.24 -17.49 22.10
N ARG A 60 -12.28 -16.67 21.03
CA ARG A 60 -11.38 -15.55 20.79
C ARG A 60 -11.94 -14.25 21.32
N SER A 61 -13.20 -13.95 21.04
CA SER A 61 -13.80 -12.65 21.22
C SER A 61 -14.84 -12.64 22.34
N THR A 62 -15.00 -11.49 22.98
CA THR A 62 -16.05 -11.22 23.96
C THR A 62 -17.44 -11.14 23.32
N SER A 63 -18.51 -11.24 24.12
CA SER A 63 -19.88 -11.24 23.59
C SER A 63 -20.27 -9.93 22.92
N ASN A 64 -19.76 -8.78 23.38
CA ASN A 64 -19.99 -7.48 22.75
C ASN A 64 -19.44 -7.42 21.31
N ILE A 65 -18.23 -7.95 21.08
CA ILE A 65 -17.62 -8.03 19.74
C ILE A 65 -18.42 -8.99 18.86
N LEU A 66 -18.81 -10.16 19.37
CA LEU A 66 -19.56 -11.14 18.60
C LEU A 66 -20.97 -10.64 18.25
N SER A 67 -21.60 -9.89 19.14
CA SER A 67 -22.90 -9.26 18.86
C SER A 67 -22.85 -8.29 17.71
N ALA A 68 -21.81 -7.43 17.67
CA ALA A 68 -21.59 -6.50 16.58
C ALA A 68 -21.26 -7.23 15.26
N ALA A 69 -20.40 -8.27 15.32
CA ALA A 69 -20.03 -9.07 14.15
C ALA A 69 -21.25 -9.82 13.58
N ASN A 70 -22.09 -10.43 14.43
CA ASN A 70 -23.32 -11.08 14.01
C ASN A 70 -24.30 -10.09 13.34
N ALA A 71 -24.51 -8.92 13.95
CA ALA A 71 -25.37 -7.89 13.38
C ALA A 71 -24.87 -7.38 12.01
N LEU A 72 -23.56 -7.22 11.85
CA LEU A 72 -22.95 -6.81 10.59
C LEU A 72 -23.18 -7.86 9.51
N ILE A 73 -22.89 -9.14 9.80
CA ILE A 73 -22.94 -10.22 8.81
C ILE A 73 -24.38 -10.59 8.43
N GLU A 74 -25.37 -10.31 9.25
CA GLU A 74 -26.79 -10.53 8.92
C GLU A 74 -27.25 -9.75 7.68
N ASN A 75 -26.54 -8.70 7.29
CA ASN A 75 -26.82 -7.95 6.05
C ASN A 75 -26.44 -8.74 4.78
N ASN A 76 -25.66 -9.81 4.89
CA ASN A 76 -25.28 -10.65 3.76
C ASN A 76 -26.35 -11.68 3.45
N ASN A 77 -26.87 -11.69 2.22
CA ASN A 77 -27.81 -12.68 1.74
C ASN A 77 -27.08 -13.94 1.23
N GLY A 78 -27.74 -15.11 1.34
CA GLY A 78 -27.22 -16.38 0.80
C GLY A 78 -26.20 -17.09 1.68
N ARG A 79 -26.12 -16.74 2.96
CA ARG A 79 -25.28 -17.42 3.97
C ARG A 79 -25.82 -18.82 4.27
N LEU A 80 -24.91 -19.73 4.65
CA LEU A 80 -25.30 -21.02 5.25
C LEU A 80 -25.98 -20.86 6.62
N GLY A 81 -25.82 -19.68 7.24
CA GLY A 81 -26.45 -19.29 8.49
C GLY A 81 -25.78 -19.94 9.70
N LYS A 82 -25.11 -19.11 10.49
CA LYS A 82 -24.63 -19.44 11.84
C LYS A 82 -24.71 -18.20 12.70
N LYS A 83 -24.69 -18.37 14.00
CA LYS A 83 -24.64 -17.29 14.98
C LYS A 83 -23.52 -17.58 15.97
N LEU A 84 -22.50 -16.77 15.96
CA LEU A 84 -21.38 -16.92 16.88
C LEU A 84 -21.80 -16.54 18.29
N TRP A 85 -21.38 -17.33 19.27
CA TRP A 85 -21.62 -17.12 20.69
C TRP A 85 -20.40 -17.51 21.51
N THR A 86 -20.31 -17.05 22.75
CA THR A 86 -19.22 -17.40 23.68
C THR A 86 -19.77 -17.58 25.09
N ASP A 87 -19.12 -18.45 25.86
CA ASP A 87 -19.32 -18.57 27.32
C ASP A 87 -18.43 -17.57 28.10
N GLY A 88 -17.59 -16.81 27.38
CA GLY A 88 -16.69 -15.81 27.97
C GLY A 88 -17.41 -14.56 28.45
N ALA A 89 -16.64 -13.63 29.01
CA ALA A 89 -17.16 -12.36 29.53
C ALA A 89 -17.75 -11.48 28.41
N ASP A 90 -18.62 -10.55 28.79
CA ASP A 90 -19.19 -9.56 27.85
C ASP A 90 -18.14 -8.67 27.25
N GLY A 91 -17.07 -8.39 28.01
CA GLY A 91 -16.01 -7.49 27.59
C GLY A 91 -16.42 -6.02 27.65
N GLU A 92 -15.49 -5.15 27.26
CA GLU A 92 -15.78 -3.72 27.15
C GLU A 92 -16.67 -3.43 25.94
N PRO A 93 -17.54 -2.38 25.99
CA PRO A 93 -18.26 -1.91 24.83
C PRO A 93 -17.32 -1.44 23.73
N ILE A 94 -17.73 -1.64 22.47
CA ILE A 94 -17.00 -1.09 21.32
C ILE A 94 -17.10 0.43 21.37
N SER A 95 -15.97 1.10 21.35
CA SER A 95 -15.89 2.57 21.34
C SER A 95 -15.89 3.10 19.91
N LEU A 96 -16.69 4.13 19.66
CA LEU A 96 -16.71 4.86 18.39
C LEU A 96 -16.14 6.27 18.61
N TYR A 97 -15.15 6.64 17.81
CA TYR A 97 -14.59 7.98 17.77
C TYR A 97 -14.88 8.64 16.42
N CYS A 98 -15.47 9.82 16.44
CA CYS A 98 -15.70 10.63 15.25
C CYS A 98 -14.63 11.73 15.16
N ALA A 99 -13.63 11.50 14.33
CA ALA A 99 -12.55 12.45 14.13
C ALA A 99 -12.96 13.63 13.23
N PHE A 100 -12.29 14.77 13.38
CA PHE A 100 -12.45 15.93 12.48
C PHE A 100 -11.79 15.71 11.13
N ASN A 101 -10.69 14.98 11.12
CA ASN A 101 -9.89 14.60 9.94
C ASN A 101 -8.99 13.41 10.28
N GLU A 102 -8.25 12.94 9.30
CA GLU A 102 -7.34 11.81 9.42
C GLU A 102 -6.16 12.04 10.40
N LEU A 103 -5.73 13.29 10.58
CA LEU A 103 -4.68 13.63 11.55
C LEU A 103 -5.20 13.52 12.98
N ASP A 104 -6.43 13.97 13.23
CA ASP A 104 -7.10 13.83 14.51
C ASP A 104 -7.36 12.36 14.84
N GLU A 105 -7.80 11.56 13.85
CA GLU A 105 -7.97 10.12 13.97
C GLU A 105 -6.67 9.44 14.40
N ALA A 106 -5.56 9.70 13.68
CA ALA A 106 -4.27 9.11 13.97
C ALA A 106 -3.75 9.48 15.37
N ARG A 107 -3.89 10.75 15.78
CA ARG A 107 -3.54 11.20 17.14
C ARG A 107 -4.35 10.50 18.21
N PHE A 108 -5.66 10.35 17.99
CA PHE A 108 -6.53 9.63 18.91
C PHE A 108 -6.06 8.18 19.09
N VAL A 109 -5.81 7.47 17.99
CA VAL A 109 -5.34 6.08 18.01
C VAL A 109 -4.01 5.96 18.75
N VAL A 110 -3.02 6.80 18.42
CA VAL A 110 -1.70 6.81 19.09
C VAL A 110 -1.83 7.07 20.59
N ASN A 111 -2.67 8.02 20.99
CA ASN A 111 -2.91 8.31 22.41
C ASN A 111 -3.57 7.12 23.14
N ARG A 112 -4.47 6.40 22.50
CA ARG A 112 -5.09 5.19 23.07
C ARG A 112 -4.06 4.07 23.23
N ILE A 113 -3.18 3.87 22.25
CA ILE A 113 -2.09 2.89 22.32
C ILE A 113 -1.10 3.26 23.43
N LYS A 114 -0.77 4.55 23.56
CA LYS A 114 0.08 5.03 24.66
C LYS A 114 -0.55 4.73 26.03
N THR A 115 -1.85 4.98 26.18
CA THR A 115 -2.57 4.64 27.42
C THR A 115 -2.52 3.13 27.70
N TRP A 116 -2.64 2.29 26.67
CA TRP A 116 -2.49 0.84 26.79
C TRP A 116 -1.11 0.47 27.31
N GLN A 117 -0.06 1.03 26.73
CA GLN A 117 1.34 0.82 27.14
C GLN A 117 1.60 1.30 28.56
N ASP A 118 1.10 2.49 28.93
CA ASP A 118 1.25 3.06 30.27
C ASP A 118 0.56 2.19 31.36
N ASN A 119 -0.46 1.43 30.97
CA ASN A 119 -1.14 0.44 31.81
C ASN A 119 -0.47 -0.95 31.82
N GLY A 120 0.70 -1.10 31.19
CA GLY A 120 1.49 -2.33 31.17
C GLY A 120 1.20 -3.27 29.99
N GLY A 121 0.40 -2.86 29.01
CA GLY A 121 0.19 -3.61 27.76
C GLY A 121 1.39 -3.50 26.81
N ALA A 122 1.60 -4.52 25.99
CA ALA A 122 2.62 -4.51 24.95
C ALA A 122 2.13 -3.84 23.66
N LEU A 123 3.04 -3.19 22.92
CA LEU A 123 2.70 -2.60 21.61
C LEU A 123 2.32 -3.66 20.58
N ALA A 124 2.95 -4.84 20.63
CA ALA A 124 2.64 -5.98 19.77
C ALA A 124 1.21 -6.52 19.93
N GLU A 125 0.55 -6.19 21.04
CA GLU A 125 -0.85 -6.52 21.30
C GLU A 125 -1.83 -5.56 20.63
N CYS A 126 -1.33 -4.45 20.05
CA CYS A 126 -2.13 -3.43 19.39
C CYS A 126 -2.07 -3.60 17.87
N ALA A 127 -3.24 -3.66 17.23
CA ALA A 127 -3.37 -3.66 15.77
C ALA A 127 -4.20 -2.48 15.27
N ILE A 128 -3.71 -1.83 14.22
CA ILE A 128 -4.42 -0.81 13.47
C ILE A 128 -4.78 -1.40 12.11
N LEU A 129 -6.09 -1.54 11.86
CA LEU A 129 -6.62 -2.14 10.65
C LEU A 129 -7.24 -1.06 9.76
N TYR A 130 -6.88 -1.06 8.48
CA TYR A 130 -7.41 -0.12 7.51
C TYR A 130 -7.88 -0.83 6.23
N ARG A 131 -8.72 -0.15 5.43
CA ARG A 131 -9.24 -0.71 4.19
C ARG A 131 -8.23 -0.63 3.05
N SER A 132 -7.57 0.49 2.90
CA SER A 132 -6.60 0.77 1.84
C SER A 132 -5.21 1.04 2.41
N ASN A 133 -4.18 0.57 1.71
CA ASN A 133 -2.79 0.82 2.09
C ASN A 133 -2.44 2.32 2.13
N ALA A 134 -3.11 3.16 1.35
CA ALA A 134 -2.91 4.59 1.36
C ALA A 134 -3.15 5.21 2.75
N GLN A 135 -4.14 4.70 3.50
CA GLN A 135 -4.49 5.18 4.84
C GLN A 135 -3.36 5.00 5.88
N SER A 136 -2.37 4.12 5.61
CA SER A 136 -1.29 3.89 6.57
C SER A 136 -0.38 5.10 6.77
N ARG A 137 -0.22 5.99 5.78
CA ARG A 137 0.73 7.11 5.83
C ARG A 137 0.56 7.98 7.09
N VAL A 138 -0.64 8.48 7.31
CA VAL A 138 -0.93 9.38 8.43
C VAL A 138 -0.72 8.69 9.77
N LEU A 139 -1.04 7.39 9.84
CA LEU A 139 -0.80 6.56 11.03
C LEU A 139 0.70 6.32 11.26
N GLU A 140 1.46 6.04 10.18
CA GLU A 140 2.92 5.89 10.23
C GLU A 140 3.58 7.17 10.75
N GLU A 141 3.23 8.33 10.19
CA GLU A 141 3.73 9.64 10.62
C GLU A 141 3.41 9.92 12.11
N ALA A 142 2.18 9.65 12.54
CA ALA A 142 1.78 9.87 13.93
C ALA A 142 2.52 8.96 14.92
N LEU A 143 2.76 7.69 14.55
CA LEU A 143 3.55 6.75 15.35
C LEU A 143 5.02 7.17 15.43
N LEU A 144 5.60 7.61 14.31
CA LEU A 144 6.97 8.14 14.28
C LEU A 144 7.13 9.38 15.16
N GLN A 145 6.23 10.35 15.05
CA GLN A 145 6.22 11.55 15.89
C GLN A 145 6.13 11.22 17.39
N ALA A 146 5.41 10.15 17.73
CA ALA A 146 5.31 9.64 19.10
C ALA A 146 6.49 8.77 19.50
N SER A 147 7.49 8.55 18.63
CA SER A 147 8.62 7.61 18.84
C SER A 147 8.12 6.20 19.17
N MET A 148 7.00 5.79 18.63
CA MET A 148 6.35 4.51 18.87
C MET A 148 6.71 3.52 17.77
N PRO A 149 7.44 2.43 18.07
CA PRO A 149 7.80 1.42 17.07
C PRO A 149 6.56 0.79 16.45
N TYR A 150 6.58 0.62 15.13
CA TYR A 150 5.50 -0.05 14.39
C TYR A 150 6.04 -0.96 13.30
N ARG A 151 5.19 -1.87 12.85
CA ARG A 151 5.46 -2.78 11.74
C ARG A 151 4.25 -2.89 10.81
N ILE A 152 4.51 -2.84 9.50
CA ILE A 152 3.48 -3.08 8.49
C ILE A 152 3.49 -4.55 8.11
N TYR A 153 2.39 -5.24 8.41
CA TYR A 153 2.24 -6.65 8.11
C TYR A 153 1.89 -6.85 6.63
N GLY A 154 2.76 -7.57 5.93
CA GLY A 154 2.55 -7.91 4.51
C GLY A 154 2.72 -6.75 3.53
N GLY A 155 3.32 -5.64 3.94
CA GLY A 155 3.51 -4.44 3.13
C GLY A 155 4.82 -3.71 3.37
N MET A 156 5.00 -2.64 2.62
CA MET A 156 6.08 -1.66 2.76
C MET A 156 5.54 -0.37 3.36
N ARG A 157 6.40 0.40 4.03
CA ARG A 157 6.12 1.76 4.46
C ARG A 157 5.75 2.63 3.27
N PHE A 158 4.98 3.69 3.52
CA PHE A 158 4.42 4.51 2.45
C PHE A 158 5.50 5.01 1.48
N PHE A 159 6.56 5.65 1.99
CA PHE A 159 7.64 6.20 1.16
C PHE A 159 8.59 5.15 0.57
N GLU A 160 8.47 3.89 0.97
CA GLU A 160 9.24 2.78 0.40
C GLU A 160 8.53 2.09 -0.79
N ARG A 161 7.25 2.36 -1.01
CA ARG A 161 6.46 1.74 -2.09
C ARG A 161 6.98 2.15 -3.45
N GLN A 162 6.95 1.22 -4.40
CA GLN A 162 7.53 1.40 -5.74
C GLN A 162 6.97 2.64 -6.45
N GLU A 163 5.65 2.77 -6.51
CA GLU A 163 4.95 3.88 -7.16
C GLU A 163 5.26 5.23 -6.52
N ILE A 164 5.45 5.26 -5.21
CA ILE A 164 5.84 6.46 -4.46
C ILE A 164 7.29 6.83 -4.76
N LYS A 165 8.21 5.85 -4.72
CA LYS A 165 9.61 6.08 -5.12
C LYS A 165 9.74 6.56 -6.56
N ASP A 166 8.91 6.05 -7.46
CA ASP A 166 8.90 6.49 -8.87
C ASP A 166 8.44 7.95 -8.98
N ALA A 167 7.33 8.31 -8.33
CA ALA A 167 6.82 9.68 -8.32
C ALA A 167 7.82 10.66 -7.66
N LEU A 168 8.39 10.31 -6.51
CA LEU A 168 9.42 11.11 -5.83
C LEU A 168 10.66 11.29 -6.71
N SER A 169 11.05 10.27 -7.48
CA SER A 169 12.20 10.37 -8.38
C SER A 169 11.94 11.33 -9.54
N TYR A 170 10.71 11.41 -10.06
CA TYR A 170 10.34 12.48 -10.99
C TYR A 170 10.44 13.85 -10.34
N LEU A 171 9.88 14.00 -9.15
CA LEU A 171 9.96 15.27 -8.39
C LEU A 171 11.41 15.68 -8.09
N ARG A 172 12.26 14.73 -7.72
CA ARG A 172 13.70 14.96 -7.51
C ARG A 172 14.40 15.41 -8.79
N LEU A 173 14.08 14.77 -9.91
CA LEU A 173 14.71 15.09 -11.20
C LEU A 173 14.28 16.46 -11.74
N ILE A 174 13.02 16.89 -11.53
CA ILE A 174 12.61 18.26 -11.87
C ILE A 174 13.24 19.32 -10.95
N ALA A 175 13.50 18.97 -9.69
CA ALA A 175 14.22 19.86 -8.75
C ALA A 175 15.73 19.90 -9.03
N ASN A 176 16.32 18.77 -9.39
CA ASN A 176 17.76 18.65 -9.66
C ASN A 176 18.05 17.65 -10.79
N ARG A 177 18.45 18.16 -11.96
CA ARG A 177 18.83 17.34 -13.13
C ARG A 177 20.04 16.44 -12.89
N ASN A 178 20.86 16.76 -11.89
CA ASN A 178 22.08 16.02 -11.59
C ASN A 178 21.86 14.86 -10.60
N ASP A 179 20.61 14.53 -10.29
CA ASP A 179 20.26 13.36 -9.47
C ASP A 179 20.29 12.09 -10.35
N ASP A 180 21.43 11.43 -10.42
CA ASP A 180 21.64 10.24 -11.23
C ASP A 180 20.78 9.07 -10.77
N ALA A 181 20.54 8.93 -9.47
CA ALA A 181 19.70 7.87 -8.92
C ALA A 181 18.22 8.06 -9.33
N ALA A 182 17.73 9.29 -9.28
CA ALA A 182 16.40 9.62 -9.76
C ALA A 182 16.28 9.42 -11.27
N PHE A 183 17.30 9.85 -12.04
CA PHE A 183 17.34 9.63 -13.48
C PHE A 183 17.24 8.17 -13.85
N GLU A 184 18.12 7.31 -13.30
CA GLU A 184 18.15 5.86 -13.57
C GLU A 184 16.78 5.21 -13.28
N ARG A 185 16.12 5.65 -12.24
CA ARG A 185 14.83 5.09 -11.83
C ARG A 185 13.71 5.39 -12.81
N VAL A 186 13.65 6.60 -13.37
CA VAL A 186 12.48 7.06 -14.11
C VAL A 186 12.67 7.20 -15.62
N VAL A 187 13.90 7.15 -16.11
CA VAL A 187 14.20 7.38 -17.54
C VAL A 187 13.39 6.46 -18.46
N ASN A 188 13.12 5.23 -18.03
CA ASN A 188 12.30 4.25 -18.77
C ASN A 188 11.07 3.74 -17.95
N THR A 189 10.61 4.51 -16.98
CA THR A 189 9.40 4.25 -16.19
C THR A 189 8.46 5.44 -16.25
N PRO A 190 7.32 5.36 -16.94
CA PRO A 190 6.83 4.25 -17.82
C PRO A 190 7.77 3.92 -18.98
N THR A 191 7.59 2.74 -19.56
CA THR A 191 8.43 2.28 -20.67
C THR A 191 8.37 3.24 -21.86
N ARG A 192 9.55 3.76 -22.28
CA ARG A 192 9.70 4.73 -23.39
C ARG A 192 10.49 4.19 -24.57
N GLY A 193 10.92 2.94 -24.49
CA GLY A 193 11.79 2.34 -25.52
C GLY A 193 13.27 2.72 -25.35
N ILE A 194 13.66 3.19 -24.17
CA ILE A 194 15.05 3.42 -23.78
C ILE A 194 15.55 2.13 -23.12
N GLY A 195 16.23 1.30 -23.90
CA GLY A 195 16.72 -0.01 -23.44
C GLY A 195 18.06 0.08 -22.73
N ASP A 196 18.45 -1.03 -22.07
CA ASP A 196 19.68 -1.15 -21.27
C ASP A 196 20.93 -0.77 -22.07
N ARG A 197 21.02 -1.17 -23.35
CA ARG A 197 22.15 -0.81 -24.22
C ARG A 197 22.34 0.70 -24.36
N THR A 198 21.25 1.45 -24.44
CA THR A 198 21.31 2.93 -24.51
C THR A 198 21.78 3.49 -23.18
N LEU A 199 21.24 2.97 -22.08
CA LEU A 199 21.63 3.37 -20.74
C LEU A 199 23.08 3.02 -20.43
N ASP A 200 23.59 1.89 -20.91
CA ASP A 200 25.00 1.52 -20.75
C ASP A 200 25.93 2.50 -21.46
N VAL A 201 25.55 2.97 -22.66
CA VAL A 201 26.32 4.02 -23.38
C VAL A 201 26.30 5.31 -22.57
N VAL A 202 25.15 5.73 -22.02
CA VAL A 202 25.04 6.92 -21.18
C VAL A 202 25.90 6.80 -19.92
N ARG A 203 25.84 5.66 -19.23
CA ARG A 203 26.63 5.36 -18.02
C ARG A 203 28.13 5.36 -18.32
N GLN A 204 28.53 4.78 -19.45
CA GLN A 204 29.93 4.76 -19.85
C GLN A 204 30.44 6.18 -20.16
N THR A 205 29.68 6.96 -20.93
CA THR A 205 30.02 8.36 -21.24
C THR A 205 30.11 9.22 -19.97
N SER A 206 29.15 9.03 -19.04
CA SER A 206 29.16 9.70 -17.73
C SER A 206 30.47 9.42 -16.98
N ARG A 207 30.90 8.17 -16.90
CA ARG A 207 32.15 7.76 -16.22
C ARG A 207 33.39 8.29 -16.91
N ASP A 208 33.48 8.12 -18.23
CA ASP A 208 34.64 8.48 -18.99
C ASP A 208 34.90 9.99 -19.01
N ARG A 209 33.83 10.79 -18.99
CA ARG A 209 33.88 12.25 -19.04
C ARG A 209 33.65 12.94 -17.70
N GLN A 210 33.41 12.16 -16.62
CA GLN A 210 33.09 12.68 -15.27
C GLN A 210 31.88 13.63 -15.27
N LEU A 211 30.83 13.26 -15.99
CA LEU A 211 29.57 13.98 -16.11
C LEU A 211 28.47 13.29 -15.34
N THR A 212 27.40 14.02 -14.99
CA THR A 212 26.15 13.39 -14.56
C THR A 212 25.47 12.67 -15.73
N LEU A 213 24.58 11.72 -15.45
CA LEU A 213 23.85 11.00 -16.51
C LEU A 213 23.06 11.96 -17.40
N TRP A 214 22.48 13.00 -16.82
CA TRP A 214 21.78 14.05 -17.58
C TRP A 214 22.70 14.79 -18.54
N GLN A 215 23.89 15.19 -18.08
CA GLN A 215 24.89 15.87 -18.92
C GLN A 215 25.43 14.94 -20.03
N ALA A 216 25.70 13.67 -19.67
CA ALA A 216 26.12 12.66 -20.66
C ALA A 216 25.05 12.44 -21.76
N CYS A 217 23.76 12.41 -21.38
CA CYS A 217 22.67 12.36 -22.37
C CYS A 217 22.69 13.56 -23.31
N ARG A 218 22.88 14.78 -22.78
CA ARG A 218 22.94 16.01 -23.57
C ARG A 218 24.08 15.96 -24.59
N GLU A 219 25.28 15.58 -24.16
CA GLU A 219 26.43 15.46 -25.06
C GLU A 219 26.22 14.39 -26.15
N LEU A 220 25.73 13.19 -25.78
CA LEU A 220 25.47 12.12 -26.74
C LEU A 220 24.42 12.51 -27.79
N LEU A 221 23.40 13.31 -27.41
CA LEU A 221 22.41 13.84 -28.34
C LEU A 221 23.01 14.90 -29.27
N GLN A 222 23.83 15.80 -28.75
CA GLN A 222 24.52 16.84 -29.56
C GLN A 222 25.50 16.22 -30.56
N GLU A 223 26.27 15.21 -30.14
CA GLU A 223 27.22 14.50 -30.96
C GLU A 223 26.54 13.50 -31.93
N LYS A 224 25.22 13.29 -31.81
CA LYS A 224 24.47 12.30 -32.59
C LYS A 224 25.04 10.87 -32.46
N ALA A 225 25.56 10.56 -31.28
CA ALA A 225 26.24 9.29 -31.01
C ALA A 225 25.28 8.11 -30.74
N LEU A 226 23.97 8.36 -30.61
CA LEU A 226 22.95 7.35 -30.36
C LEU A 226 22.15 7.02 -31.63
N ALA A 227 21.66 5.77 -31.72
CA ALA A 227 20.77 5.35 -32.80
C ALA A 227 19.47 6.20 -32.79
N GLY A 228 18.95 6.58 -33.97
CA GLY A 228 17.90 7.56 -34.13
C GLY A 228 16.65 7.33 -33.26
N ARG A 229 16.18 6.07 -33.11
CA ARG A 229 15.04 5.74 -32.25
C ARG A 229 15.35 5.94 -30.77
N ALA A 230 16.52 5.53 -30.32
CA ALA A 230 16.95 5.71 -28.93
C ALA A 230 17.21 7.18 -28.62
N ALA A 231 17.88 7.90 -29.54
CA ALA A 231 18.09 9.34 -29.42
C ALA A 231 16.77 10.11 -29.29
N SER A 232 15.79 9.82 -30.15
CA SER A 232 14.47 10.48 -30.11
C SER A 232 13.70 10.14 -28.82
N ALA A 233 13.81 8.94 -28.29
CA ALA A 233 13.16 8.55 -27.04
C ALA A 233 13.79 9.29 -25.84
N LEU A 234 15.12 9.34 -25.80
CA LEU A 234 15.87 10.02 -24.75
C LEU A 234 15.64 11.54 -24.80
N GLN A 235 15.65 12.13 -25.98
CA GLN A 235 15.37 13.55 -26.18
C GLN A 235 13.96 13.91 -25.65
N ARG A 236 12.93 13.16 -26.04
CA ARG A 236 11.55 13.37 -25.55
C ARG A 236 11.45 13.25 -24.02
N PHE A 237 12.18 12.32 -23.42
CA PHE A 237 12.21 12.21 -21.97
C PHE A 237 12.84 13.47 -21.33
N MET A 238 13.96 13.96 -21.85
CA MET A 238 14.61 15.18 -21.33
C MET A 238 13.72 16.40 -21.50
N GLU A 239 13.10 16.55 -22.67
CA GLU A 239 12.14 17.62 -22.94
C GLU A 239 10.94 17.59 -21.99
N LEU A 240 10.41 16.38 -21.68
CA LEU A 240 9.34 16.20 -20.69
C LEU A 240 9.75 16.71 -19.30
N ILE A 241 10.95 16.34 -18.84
CA ILE A 241 11.44 16.77 -17.52
C ILE A 241 11.65 18.29 -17.47
N ASP A 242 12.20 18.86 -18.53
CA ASP A 242 12.43 20.30 -18.61
C ASP A 242 11.11 21.09 -18.68
N ALA A 243 10.14 20.60 -19.46
CA ALA A 243 8.80 21.18 -19.52
C ALA A 243 8.09 21.11 -18.16
N LEU A 244 8.09 19.93 -17.51
CA LEU A 244 7.50 19.77 -16.18
C LEU A 244 8.12 20.73 -15.16
N ALA A 245 9.44 20.87 -15.15
CA ALA A 245 10.11 21.77 -14.22
C ALA A 245 9.72 23.23 -14.44
N GLN A 246 9.64 23.65 -15.71
CA GLN A 246 9.30 25.03 -16.06
C GLN A 246 7.81 25.33 -15.80
N GLU A 247 6.92 24.44 -16.24
CA GLU A 247 5.47 24.64 -16.15
C GLU A 247 4.95 24.57 -14.71
N THR A 248 5.62 23.83 -13.83
CA THR A 248 5.16 23.61 -12.45
C THR A 248 5.92 24.42 -11.40
N ALA A 249 6.91 25.24 -11.78
CA ALA A 249 7.78 25.96 -10.86
C ALA A 249 7.03 26.84 -9.84
N ASP A 250 5.99 27.54 -10.31
CA ASP A 250 5.21 28.46 -9.49
C ASP A 250 3.88 27.86 -8.97
N MET A 251 3.68 26.56 -9.16
CA MET A 251 2.46 25.88 -8.70
C MET A 251 2.55 25.51 -7.21
N PRO A 252 1.40 25.50 -6.48
CA PRO A 252 1.36 24.90 -5.16
C PRO A 252 1.86 23.46 -5.22
N LEU A 253 2.59 23.03 -4.20
CA LEU A 253 3.30 21.73 -4.18
C LEU A 253 2.42 20.53 -4.55
N HIS A 254 1.18 20.49 -4.04
CA HIS A 254 0.24 19.41 -4.37
C HIS A 254 -0.23 19.43 -5.83
N VAL A 255 -0.36 20.64 -6.42
CA VAL A 255 -0.71 20.79 -7.84
C VAL A 255 0.45 20.37 -8.72
N GLN A 256 1.68 20.77 -8.35
CA GLN A 256 2.92 20.35 -8.99
C GLN A 256 3.04 18.81 -8.98
N THR A 257 2.85 18.19 -7.81
CA THR A 257 2.93 16.73 -7.63
C THR A 257 1.89 16.00 -8.49
N ASP A 258 0.63 16.43 -8.46
CA ASP A 258 -0.44 15.83 -9.29
C ASP A 258 -0.13 15.98 -10.79
N ARG A 259 0.35 17.13 -11.21
CA ARG A 259 0.73 17.39 -12.60
C ARG A 259 1.87 16.47 -13.05
N VAL A 260 2.91 16.35 -12.24
CA VAL A 260 4.07 15.47 -12.51
C VAL A 260 3.63 14.01 -12.62
N ILE A 261 2.78 13.50 -11.71
CA ILE A 261 2.27 12.13 -11.75
C ILE A 261 1.47 11.87 -13.04
N LYS A 262 0.64 12.81 -13.48
CA LYS A 262 -0.19 12.67 -14.69
C LYS A 262 0.67 12.75 -15.95
N ASP A 263 1.44 13.79 -16.11
CA ASP A 263 2.13 14.10 -17.37
C ASP A 263 3.37 13.23 -17.57
N SER A 264 3.98 12.70 -16.49
CA SER A 264 5.01 11.65 -16.61
C SER A 264 4.48 10.34 -17.19
N GLY A 265 3.16 10.13 -17.16
CA GLY A 265 2.50 8.90 -17.57
C GLY A 265 2.44 7.81 -16.48
N LEU A 266 2.90 8.07 -15.26
CA LEU A 266 2.84 7.11 -14.15
C LEU A 266 1.40 6.69 -13.85
N ARG A 267 0.47 7.66 -13.76
CA ARG A 267 -0.94 7.38 -13.51
C ARG A 267 -1.49 6.42 -14.58
N THR A 268 -1.31 6.76 -15.85
CA THR A 268 -1.80 5.96 -16.98
C THR A 268 -1.19 4.55 -17.00
N MET A 269 0.09 4.41 -16.64
CA MET A 269 0.74 3.11 -16.53
C MET A 269 0.04 2.21 -15.50
N TYR A 270 -0.29 2.74 -14.33
CA TYR A 270 -0.95 1.97 -13.29
C TYR A 270 -2.45 1.75 -13.53
N GLU A 271 -3.14 2.65 -14.23
CA GLU A 271 -4.51 2.46 -14.72
C GLU A 271 -4.63 1.27 -15.69
N GLN A 272 -3.56 1.00 -16.45
CA GLN A 272 -3.49 -0.14 -17.36
C GLN A 272 -3.14 -1.47 -16.64
N GLU A 273 -2.65 -1.41 -15.43
CA GLU A 273 -2.36 -2.60 -14.63
C GLU A 273 -3.67 -3.23 -14.15
N LYS A 274 -3.94 -4.48 -14.58
CA LYS A 274 -5.20 -5.16 -14.29
C LYS A 274 -5.32 -5.55 -12.81
N GLY A 275 -6.53 -5.39 -12.28
CA GLY A 275 -6.91 -5.86 -10.94
C GLY A 275 -6.64 -4.85 -9.84
N GLU A 276 -6.76 -5.30 -8.61
CA GLU A 276 -6.68 -4.50 -7.38
C GLU A 276 -5.31 -3.83 -7.18
N LYS A 277 -4.26 -4.42 -7.76
CA LYS A 277 -2.90 -3.92 -7.61
C LYS A 277 -2.70 -2.55 -8.26
N GLY A 278 -3.23 -2.36 -9.49
CA GLY A 278 -3.19 -1.07 -10.17
C GLY A 278 -3.98 -0.02 -9.41
N GLN A 279 -5.18 -0.35 -8.94
CA GLN A 279 -6.01 0.52 -8.13
C GLN A 279 -5.31 0.97 -6.83
N THR A 280 -4.71 0.03 -6.10
CA THR A 280 -3.95 0.33 -4.87
C THR A 280 -2.80 1.31 -5.14
N ARG A 281 -2.10 1.17 -6.27
CA ARG A 281 -1.02 2.09 -6.64
C ARG A 281 -1.53 3.49 -6.97
N ILE A 282 -2.67 3.59 -7.63
CA ILE A 282 -3.32 4.88 -7.91
C ILE A 282 -3.72 5.55 -6.60
N GLU A 283 -4.35 4.83 -5.68
CA GLU A 283 -4.70 5.34 -4.35
C GLU A 283 -3.46 5.84 -3.59
N ASN A 284 -2.33 5.13 -3.67
CA ASN A 284 -1.08 5.57 -3.08
C ASN A 284 -0.53 6.86 -3.73
N LEU A 285 -0.64 7.01 -5.05
CA LEU A 285 -0.24 8.26 -5.73
C LEU A 285 -1.16 9.43 -5.37
N GLU A 286 -2.45 9.21 -5.22
CA GLU A 286 -3.41 10.21 -4.74
C GLU A 286 -3.12 10.62 -3.30
N GLU A 287 -2.73 9.67 -2.46
CA GLU A 287 -2.28 9.93 -1.09
C GLU A 287 -0.97 10.74 -1.06
N LEU A 288 -0.04 10.51 -2.00
CA LEU A 288 1.15 11.36 -2.12
C LEU A 288 0.79 12.83 -2.42
N VAL A 289 -0.20 13.05 -3.28
CA VAL A 289 -0.73 14.42 -3.54
C VAL A 289 -1.34 15.01 -2.27
N THR A 290 -2.05 14.21 -1.48
CA THR A 290 -2.61 14.63 -0.19
C THR A 290 -1.49 14.97 0.80
N ALA A 291 -0.46 14.15 0.90
CA ALA A 291 0.71 14.41 1.74
C ALA A 291 1.38 15.75 1.40
N THR A 292 1.58 16.02 0.11
CA THR A 292 2.16 17.30 -0.34
C THR A 292 1.25 18.51 -0.09
N ARG A 293 -0.08 18.30 -0.01
CA ARG A 293 -1.03 19.36 0.35
C ARG A 293 -1.01 19.67 1.84
N GLN A 294 -0.82 18.67 2.67
CA GLN A 294 -0.78 18.78 4.14
C GLN A 294 0.59 19.20 4.67
N PHE A 295 1.62 19.06 3.83
CA PHE A 295 2.98 19.41 4.21
C PHE A 295 3.06 20.91 4.52
N SER A 296 3.44 21.22 5.76
CA SER A 296 3.69 22.58 6.22
C SER A 296 5.18 22.76 6.49
N TYR A 297 5.67 23.94 6.13
CA TYR A 297 7.05 24.31 6.46
C TYR A 297 7.23 24.46 7.95
N ASN A 298 8.37 24.02 8.46
CA ASN A 298 8.90 24.49 9.74
C ASN A 298 9.69 25.78 9.52
N GLU A 299 9.78 26.63 10.55
CA GLU A 299 10.55 27.90 10.50
C GLU A 299 12.05 27.68 10.13
N GLU A 300 12.57 26.47 10.34
CA GLU A 300 13.93 26.06 9.98
C GLU A 300 14.14 25.82 8.47
N ASP A 301 13.06 25.66 7.70
CA ASP A 301 13.08 25.34 6.27
C ASP A 301 12.82 26.57 5.37
N GLU A 302 12.75 27.80 5.93
CA GLU A 302 12.42 29.04 5.20
C GLU A 302 13.34 29.31 4.00
N ASP A 303 14.57 28.80 4.01
CA ASP A 303 15.55 28.95 2.92
C ASP A 303 15.37 27.92 1.77
N LEU A 304 14.50 26.91 1.93
CA LEU A 304 14.29 25.86 0.94
C LEU A 304 13.02 26.13 0.10
N MET A 305 13.10 25.79 -1.18
CA MET A 305 11.89 25.75 -2.00
C MET A 305 10.94 24.64 -1.51
N PRO A 306 9.59 24.82 -1.60
CA PRO A 306 8.60 23.86 -1.10
C PRO A 306 8.88 22.42 -1.48
N LEU A 307 9.22 22.20 -2.74
CA LEU A 307 9.53 20.87 -3.25
C LEU A 307 10.78 20.27 -2.60
N GLN A 308 11.83 21.05 -2.39
CA GLN A 308 13.07 20.57 -1.79
C GLN A 308 12.87 20.20 -0.31
N ALA A 309 12.12 21.01 0.44
CA ALA A 309 11.77 20.73 1.82
C ALA A 309 10.96 19.44 1.95
N PHE A 310 9.95 19.27 1.09
CA PHE A 310 9.17 18.03 1.06
C PHE A 310 10.01 16.79 0.70
N LEU A 311 10.89 16.90 -0.29
CA LEU A 311 11.77 15.79 -0.69
C LEU A 311 12.74 15.40 0.43
N SER A 312 13.24 16.38 1.21
CA SER A 312 14.08 16.12 2.39
C SER A 312 13.29 15.41 3.49
N HIS A 313 12.07 15.87 3.77
CA HIS A 313 11.17 15.21 4.72
C HIS A 313 10.86 13.76 4.31
N ALA A 314 10.47 13.53 3.05
CA ALA A 314 10.19 12.20 2.53
C ALA A 314 11.42 11.27 2.58
N ALA A 315 12.63 11.80 2.39
CA ALA A 315 13.87 11.03 2.49
C ALA A 315 14.20 10.65 3.93
N LEU A 316 13.95 11.53 4.90
CA LEU A 316 14.11 11.23 6.33
C LEU A 316 13.15 10.12 6.76
N GLU A 317 11.88 10.24 6.42
CA GLU A 317 10.89 9.22 6.73
C GLU A 317 11.18 7.86 6.07
N ALA A 318 11.65 7.86 4.82
CA ALA A 318 12.06 6.63 4.16
C ALA A 318 13.32 6.00 4.77
N GLY A 319 14.17 6.79 5.43
CA GLY A 319 15.41 6.34 6.06
C GLY A 319 15.19 5.65 7.41
N GLU A 320 14.07 5.90 8.09
CA GLU A 320 13.75 5.25 9.35
C GLU A 320 13.28 3.80 9.10
N GLY A 321 13.85 2.82 9.80
CA GLY A 321 13.49 1.41 9.62
C GLY A 321 12.14 1.06 10.28
N GLN A 322 11.45 0.04 9.75
CA GLN A 322 10.42 -0.65 10.52
C GLN A 322 11.06 -1.34 11.72
N ALA A 323 10.26 -1.53 12.79
CA ALA A 323 10.70 -2.29 13.93
C ALA A 323 11.16 -3.71 13.53
N ASP A 324 12.27 -4.14 14.09
CA ASP A 324 12.77 -5.50 13.91
C ASP A 324 11.78 -6.55 14.42
N THR A 325 11.88 -7.78 13.93
CA THR A 325 10.95 -8.87 14.28
C THR A 325 10.89 -9.19 15.76
N TRP A 326 11.92 -8.85 16.51
CA TRP A 326 12.05 -9.06 17.96
C TRP A 326 11.63 -7.85 18.81
N GLN A 327 11.45 -6.68 18.19
CA GLN A 327 11.00 -5.48 18.90
C GLN A 327 9.51 -5.52 19.22
N ASP A 328 9.13 -4.99 20.38
CA ASP A 328 7.74 -4.71 20.72
C ASP A 328 7.23 -3.53 19.87
N ALA A 329 6.26 -3.76 19.00
CA ALA A 329 5.84 -2.80 17.99
C ALA A 329 4.36 -2.94 17.65
N VAL A 330 3.71 -1.81 17.37
CA VAL A 330 2.32 -1.75 16.88
C VAL A 330 2.21 -2.42 15.51
N GLN A 331 1.13 -3.19 15.29
CA GLN A 331 0.91 -3.90 14.03
C GLN A 331 -0.05 -3.11 13.13
N LEU A 332 0.42 -2.68 11.97
CA LEU A 332 -0.38 -1.99 10.95
C LEU A 332 -0.67 -2.96 9.80
N MET A 333 -1.93 -3.06 9.39
CA MET A 333 -2.29 -3.95 8.28
C MET A 333 -3.63 -3.61 7.66
N THR A 334 -3.84 -4.07 6.44
CA THR A 334 -5.18 -4.04 5.86
C THR A 334 -6.10 -5.05 6.55
N MET A 335 -7.41 -4.79 6.59
CA MET A 335 -8.40 -5.74 7.08
C MET A 335 -8.30 -7.12 6.38
N HIS A 336 -7.91 -7.17 5.10
CA HIS A 336 -7.65 -8.42 4.40
C HIS A 336 -6.47 -9.21 4.97
N SER A 337 -5.39 -8.52 5.32
CA SER A 337 -4.19 -9.14 5.90
C SER A 337 -4.41 -9.60 7.34
N ALA A 338 -5.37 -9.01 8.03
CA ALA A 338 -5.72 -9.36 9.41
C ALA A 338 -6.45 -10.71 9.52
N LYS A 339 -6.93 -11.26 8.40
CA LYS A 339 -7.63 -12.56 8.43
C LYS A 339 -6.76 -13.66 9.00
N GLY A 340 -7.25 -14.27 10.08
CA GLY A 340 -6.56 -15.35 10.78
C GLY A 340 -5.64 -14.90 11.91
N LEU A 341 -5.48 -13.58 12.10
CA LEU A 341 -4.76 -12.98 13.22
C LEU A 341 -5.72 -12.56 14.33
N GLU A 342 -5.18 -12.30 15.50
CA GLU A 342 -5.94 -11.85 16.68
C GLU A 342 -5.06 -10.95 17.55
N PHE A 343 -5.66 -9.90 18.11
CA PHE A 343 -4.97 -8.91 18.94
C PHE A 343 -5.86 -8.48 20.10
N PRO A 344 -5.31 -8.29 21.31
CA PRO A 344 -6.04 -7.78 22.46
C PRO A 344 -6.66 -6.39 22.25
N GLN A 345 -5.94 -5.49 21.56
CA GLN A 345 -6.37 -4.13 21.29
C GLN A 345 -6.43 -3.89 19.78
N VAL A 346 -7.60 -3.56 19.25
CA VAL A 346 -7.83 -3.38 17.81
C VAL A 346 -8.46 -2.01 17.52
N PHE A 347 -7.91 -1.32 16.53
CA PHE A 347 -8.45 -0.08 15.94
C PHE A 347 -8.81 -0.35 14.48
N ILE A 348 -9.99 0.08 14.02
CA ILE A 348 -10.50 -0.17 12.67
C ILE A 348 -10.92 1.15 12.04
#